data_c161c7175dace83507ef6ad9d0b12718
#
_entry.id   c161c7175dace83507ef6ad9d0b12718
#
_cell.length_a   1.000
_cell.length_b   1.000
_cell.length_c   1.000
_cell.angle_alpha   90.00
_cell.angle_beta   90.00
_cell.angle_gamma   90.00
#
_symmetry.space_group_name_H-M   'P 1'
#
loop_
_entity.id
_entity.type
_entity.pdbx_description
1 polymer ?
#
loop_
_entity_poly.entity_id
_entity_poly.type
_entity_poly.pdbx_seq_one_letter_code
_entity_poly.pdbx_strand_id
1 'polypeptide(L)'
;MRIVRSSVAALAFGCAIAAAQSATPNPLATAQVFPYEQMTVHTAPNGAEGRSVVSGTLATGEAIGIHETMQPAGTVPNPPHKIQHSEVIVVQEGTLEFEHDGKAERAGPGSILYVAFGTLHTVKNIGDAPAKYVVIQIGGDTKK
;
A
#
# COMPACT_ATOMS: atom_id res chain seq x y z
N MET A 1 76.80 8.70 -31.61
CA MET A 1 75.53 9.38 -31.95
C MET A 1 74.42 8.64 -31.27
N ARG A 2 73.95 9.13 -30.11
CA ARG A 2 72.90 8.49 -29.30
C ARG A 2 71.57 9.21 -29.60
N ILE A 3 70.58 8.46 -30.07
CA ILE A 3 69.28 8.96 -30.36
C ILE A 3 68.41 8.78 -29.08
N VAL A 4 68.00 9.88 -28.50
CA VAL A 4 67.00 9.89 -27.34
C VAL A 4 65.60 9.88 -27.92
N ARG A 5 64.87 8.82 -27.66
CA ARG A 5 63.44 8.75 -27.98
C ARG A 5 62.64 9.25 -26.77
N SER A 6 61.99 10.39 -26.92
CA SER A 6 61.02 10.92 -25.95
C SER A 6 59.67 10.26 -26.14
N SER A 7 59.22 9.53 -25.13
CA SER A 7 57.86 8.96 -25.10
C SER A 7 56.88 10.00 -24.49
N VAL A 8 55.92 10.44 -25.27
CA VAL A 8 54.82 11.29 -24.80
C VAL A 8 53.69 10.38 -24.28
N ALA A 9 53.46 10.41 -22.99
CA ALA A 9 52.30 9.72 -22.36
C ALA A 9 51.08 10.62 -22.49
N ALA A 10 50.06 10.17 -23.24
CA ALA A 10 48.78 10.82 -23.31
C ALA A 10 47.91 10.36 -22.13
N LEU A 11 47.59 11.28 -21.20
CA LEU A 11 46.58 11.05 -20.17
C LEU A 11 45.18 11.22 -20.80
N ALA A 12 44.46 10.13 -20.91
CA ALA A 12 43.05 10.18 -21.27
C ALA A 12 42.21 10.48 -20.00
N PHE A 13 41.62 11.67 -19.92
CA PHE A 13 40.65 12.05 -18.89
C PHE A 13 39.29 11.40 -19.26
N GLY A 14 38.97 10.30 -18.61
CA GLY A 14 37.63 9.69 -18.71
C GLY A 14 36.64 10.52 -17.93
N CYS A 15 35.73 11.24 -18.61
CA CYS A 15 34.61 11.93 -18.00
C CYS A 15 33.53 10.89 -17.66
N ALA A 16 33.46 10.47 -16.39
CA ALA A 16 32.36 9.62 -15.93
C ALA A 16 31.07 10.47 -15.82
N ILE A 17 30.16 10.30 -16.77
CA ILE A 17 28.81 10.87 -16.69
C ILE A 17 28.04 10.04 -15.67
N ALA A 18 27.90 10.56 -14.44
CA ALA A 18 26.97 10.00 -13.46
C ALA A 18 25.55 10.24 -13.96
N ALA A 19 24.87 9.18 -14.41
CA ALA A 19 23.45 9.23 -14.71
C ALA A 19 22.71 9.48 -13.39
N ALA A 20 22.18 10.68 -13.21
CA ALA A 20 21.27 10.98 -12.12
C ALA A 20 20.01 10.13 -12.31
N GLN A 21 19.83 9.10 -11.48
CA GLN A 21 18.57 8.38 -11.40
C GLN A 21 17.52 9.35 -10.86
N SER A 22 16.56 9.73 -11.70
CA SER A 22 15.42 10.51 -11.28
C SER A 22 14.61 9.67 -10.29
N ALA A 23 14.58 10.07 -9.02
CA ALA A 23 13.72 9.44 -8.03
C ALA A 23 12.27 9.53 -8.50
N THR A 24 11.52 8.43 -8.41
CA THR A 24 10.10 8.42 -8.71
C THR A 24 9.41 9.47 -7.82
N PRO A 25 8.63 10.42 -8.37
CA PRO A 25 7.97 11.42 -7.58
C PRO A 25 7.10 10.77 -6.50
N ASN A 26 7.15 11.30 -5.27
CA ASN A 26 6.26 10.85 -4.20
C ASN A 26 4.82 11.27 -4.53
N PRO A 27 3.88 10.33 -4.74
CA PRO A 27 2.50 10.66 -5.10
C PRO A 27 1.76 11.42 -4.00
N LEU A 28 2.28 11.42 -2.77
CA LEU A 28 1.70 12.13 -1.63
C LEU A 28 2.31 13.52 -1.38
N ALA A 29 3.15 14.01 -2.30
CA ALA A 29 3.77 15.34 -2.17
C ALA A 29 2.77 16.49 -2.42
N THR A 30 1.67 16.25 -3.11
CA THR A 30 0.67 17.26 -3.46
C THR A 30 -0.75 16.75 -3.24
N ALA A 31 -1.68 17.67 -2.99
CA ALA A 31 -3.11 17.35 -2.91
C ALA A 31 -3.63 16.92 -4.30
N GLN A 32 -4.42 15.84 -4.34
CA GLN A 32 -4.96 15.31 -5.57
C GLN A 32 -6.22 14.47 -5.33
N VAL A 33 -6.93 14.17 -6.41
CA VAL A 33 -8.04 13.22 -6.44
C VAL A 33 -7.54 11.92 -7.07
N PHE A 34 -7.95 10.80 -6.52
CA PHE A 34 -7.74 9.47 -7.10
C PHE A 34 -9.08 8.98 -7.67
N PRO A 35 -9.35 9.14 -8.98
CA PRO A 35 -10.63 8.75 -9.56
C PRO A 35 -10.84 7.24 -9.49
N TYR A 36 -11.99 6.82 -9.01
CA TYR A 36 -12.34 5.41 -8.80
C TYR A 36 -12.13 4.54 -10.06
N GLU A 37 -12.49 5.07 -11.23
CA GLU A 37 -12.41 4.36 -12.51
C GLU A 37 -10.96 4.15 -12.99
N GLN A 38 -10.01 4.88 -12.40
CA GLN A 38 -8.59 4.79 -12.77
C GLN A 38 -7.79 3.88 -11.83
N MET A 39 -8.40 3.40 -10.75
CA MET A 39 -7.74 2.52 -9.80
C MET A 39 -7.54 1.12 -10.39
N THR A 40 -6.34 0.57 -10.22
CA THR A 40 -6.06 -0.81 -10.63
C THR A 40 -6.82 -1.79 -9.73
N VAL A 41 -7.56 -2.70 -10.36
CA VAL A 41 -8.31 -3.76 -9.67
C VAL A 41 -7.50 -5.04 -9.64
N HIS A 42 -7.44 -5.68 -8.48
CA HIS A 42 -6.89 -7.01 -8.28
C HIS A 42 -7.98 -7.91 -7.71
N THR A 43 -8.32 -8.96 -8.43
CA THR A 43 -9.32 -9.95 -7.97
C THR A 43 -8.61 -11.13 -7.33
N ALA A 44 -8.95 -11.42 -6.08
CA ALA A 44 -8.45 -12.58 -5.35
C ALA A 44 -9.19 -13.87 -5.76
N PRO A 45 -8.63 -15.07 -5.52
CA PRO A 45 -9.27 -16.34 -5.87
C PRO A 45 -10.64 -16.56 -5.23
N ASN A 46 -10.92 -15.93 -4.09
CA ASN A 46 -12.20 -15.97 -3.40
C ASN A 46 -13.24 -14.96 -3.94
N GLY A 47 -12.92 -14.26 -5.02
CA GLY A 47 -13.78 -13.25 -5.64
C GLY A 47 -13.74 -11.87 -4.98
N ALA A 48 -12.98 -11.67 -3.90
CA ALA A 48 -12.77 -10.35 -3.35
C ALA A 48 -11.95 -9.48 -4.33
N GLU A 49 -12.29 -8.20 -4.41
CA GLU A 49 -11.55 -7.22 -5.22
C GLU A 49 -10.83 -6.22 -4.32
N GLY A 50 -9.58 -5.96 -4.64
CA GLY A 50 -8.79 -4.88 -4.08
C GLY A 50 -8.54 -3.80 -5.13
N ARG A 51 -8.67 -2.53 -4.77
CA ARG A 51 -8.32 -1.38 -5.61
C ARG A 51 -7.24 -0.58 -4.93
N SER A 52 -6.04 -0.55 -5.53
CA SER A 52 -4.96 0.27 -5.01
C SER A 52 -5.24 1.75 -5.28
N VAL A 53 -5.26 2.57 -4.25
CA VAL A 53 -5.43 4.02 -4.35
C VAL A 53 -4.06 4.69 -4.43
N VAL A 54 -3.28 4.61 -3.36
CA VAL A 54 -1.96 5.24 -3.27
C VAL A 54 -1.14 4.60 -2.16
N SER A 55 0.17 4.61 -2.33
CA SER A 55 1.13 4.35 -1.25
C SER A 55 2.31 5.32 -1.37
N GLY A 56 2.91 5.68 -0.24
CA GLY A 56 4.04 6.60 -0.19
C GLY A 56 4.37 7.05 1.22
N THR A 57 5.16 8.12 1.32
CA THR A 57 5.54 8.72 2.59
C THR A 57 4.98 10.14 2.69
N LEU A 58 4.32 10.45 3.78
CA LEU A 58 3.82 11.79 4.08
C LEU A 58 4.99 12.77 4.32
N ALA A 59 4.74 14.07 4.20
CA ALA A 59 5.74 15.10 4.51
C ALA A 59 6.24 15.04 5.96
N THR A 60 5.45 14.47 6.86
CA THR A 60 5.77 14.23 8.28
C THR A 60 6.63 12.98 8.52
N GLY A 61 6.86 12.16 7.47
CA GLY A 61 7.75 11.01 7.50
C GLY A 61 7.07 9.65 7.65
N GLU A 62 5.77 9.61 7.94
CA GLU A 62 5.04 8.35 8.08
C GLU A 62 4.78 7.72 6.70
N ALA A 63 4.98 6.41 6.62
CA ALA A 63 4.51 5.63 5.48
C ALA A 63 2.99 5.49 5.55
N ILE A 64 2.31 5.63 4.41
CA ILE A 64 0.87 5.42 4.29
C ILE A 64 0.57 4.61 3.05
N GLY A 65 -0.45 3.74 3.14
CA GLY A 65 -1.04 3.02 2.03
C GLY A 65 -2.56 3.12 2.10
N ILE A 66 -3.22 3.30 0.98
CA ILE A 66 -4.68 3.34 0.91
C ILE A 66 -5.13 2.40 -0.20
N HIS A 67 -6.09 1.55 0.13
CA HIS A 67 -6.77 0.73 -0.85
C HIS A 67 -8.25 0.57 -0.49
N GLU A 68 -9.07 0.27 -1.48
CA GLU A 68 -10.44 -0.19 -1.27
C GLU A 68 -10.51 -1.70 -1.40
N THR A 69 -11.44 -2.30 -0.66
CA THR A 69 -11.75 -3.72 -0.76
C THR A 69 -13.26 -3.89 -0.96
N MET A 70 -13.62 -4.79 -1.86
CA MET A 70 -14.97 -5.30 -2.02
C MET A 70 -14.96 -6.80 -1.75
N GLN A 71 -15.81 -7.25 -0.84
CA GLN A 71 -16.03 -8.67 -0.54
C GLN A 71 -17.45 -9.07 -0.98
N PRO A 72 -17.62 -9.99 -1.94
CA PRO A 72 -18.94 -10.55 -2.25
C PRO A 72 -19.58 -11.20 -1.04
N ALA A 73 -20.90 -11.34 -1.07
CA ALA A 73 -21.62 -12.13 -0.07
C ALA A 73 -21.13 -13.58 -0.06
N GLY A 74 -20.98 -14.17 1.12
CA GLY A 74 -20.48 -15.55 1.26
C GLY A 74 -19.00 -15.76 0.95
N THR A 75 -18.25 -14.68 0.74
CA THR A 75 -16.80 -14.78 0.51
C THR A 75 -16.10 -15.41 1.71
N VAL A 76 -15.25 -16.41 1.44
CA VAL A 76 -14.35 -16.96 2.47
C VAL A 76 -13.35 -15.86 2.86
N PRO A 77 -13.32 -15.44 4.14
CA PRO A 77 -12.41 -14.38 4.57
C PRO A 77 -10.95 -14.83 4.47
N ASN A 78 -10.05 -13.86 4.43
CA ASN A 78 -8.64 -14.16 4.67
C ASN A 78 -8.48 -14.74 6.07
N PRO A 79 -7.58 -15.74 6.25
CA PRO A 79 -7.32 -16.27 7.58
C PRO A 79 -6.85 -15.15 8.53
N PRO A 80 -7.10 -15.30 9.85
CA PRO A 80 -6.59 -14.36 10.84
C PRO A 80 -5.08 -14.15 10.68
N HIS A 81 -4.64 -12.91 10.63
CA HIS A 81 -3.25 -12.54 10.41
C HIS A 81 -2.83 -11.34 11.24
N LYS A 82 -1.53 -11.14 11.38
CA LYS A 82 -0.94 -9.97 12.02
C LYS A 82 -0.31 -9.08 10.98
N ILE A 83 -0.45 -7.77 11.15
CA ILE A 83 0.17 -6.74 10.33
C ILE A 83 1.27 -6.02 11.10
N GLN A 84 2.25 -5.49 10.38
CA GLN A 84 3.36 -4.72 10.96
C GLN A 84 3.19 -3.21 10.70
N HIS A 85 1.96 -2.75 10.72
CA HIS A 85 1.50 -1.37 10.62
C HIS A 85 0.19 -1.24 11.42
N SER A 86 -0.36 -0.06 11.55
CA SER A 86 -1.73 0.14 12.04
C SER A 86 -2.68 0.35 10.87
N GLU A 87 -3.94 0.00 11.03
CA GLU A 87 -4.96 0.25 10.01
C GLU A 87 -6.16 1.00 10.58
N VAL A 88 -6.71 1.88 9.75
CA VAL A 88 -8.06 2.44 9.91
C VAL A 88 -8.89 1.92 8.75
N ILE A 89 -10.01 1.25 9.06
CA ILE A 89 -10.92 0.70 8.06
C ILE A 89 -12.25 1.46 8.13
N VAL A 90 -12.65 2.03 7.01
CA VAL A 90 -13.91 2.79 6.89
C VAL A 90 -14.91 1.95 6.11
N VAL A 91 -15.99 1.51 6.76
CA VAL A 91 -17.04 0.72 6.10
C VAL A 91 -17.92 1.64 5.26
N GLN A 92 -18.01 1.39 3.97
CA GLN A 92 -18.85 2.14 3.02
C GLN A 92 -20.20 1.48 2.78
N GLU A 93 -20.17 0.15 2.52
CA GLU A 93 -21.37 -0.63 2.18
C GLU A 93 -21.32 -2.02 2.84
N GLY A 94 -22.47 -2.63 3.04
CA GLY A 94 -22.61 -3.99 3.55
C GLY A 94 -22.47 -4.11 5.06
N THR A 95 -22.25 -5.34 5.52
CA THR A 95 -22.08 -5.63 6.96
C THR A 95 -20.87 -6.51 7.16
N LEU A 96 -19.93 -6.00 7.93
CA LEU A 96 -18.70 -6.70 8.28
C LEU A 96 -18.78 -7.27 9.70
N GLU A 97 -18.06 -8.35 9.93
CA GLU A 97 -17.63 -8.81 11.24
C GLU A 97 -16.13 -8.62 11.34
N PHE A 98 -15.70 -7.96 12.40
CA PHE A 98 -14.30 -7.73 12.74
C PHE A 98 -13.93 -8.63 13.92
N GLU A 99 -13.10 -9.64 13.65
CA GLU A 99 -12.59 -10.52 14.68
C GLU A 99 -11.19 -10.06 15.09
N HIS A 100 -10.99 -9.79 16.38
CA HIS A 100 -9.71 -9.38 16.96
C HIS A 100 -9.68 -9.71 18.46
N ASP A 101 -8.53 -10.01 19.00
CA ASP A 101 -8.29 -10.24 20.42
C ASP A 101 -9.32 -11.20 21.09
N GLY A 102 -9.80 -12.21 20.34
CA GLY A 102 -10.80 -13.17 20.78
C GLY A 102 -12.25 -12.63 20.83
N LYS A 103 -12.50 -11.47 20.23
CA LYS A 103 -13.83 -10.87 20.10
C LYS A 103 -14.25 -10.85 18.64
N ALA A 104 -15.56 -10.81 18.41
CA ALA A 104 -16.19 -10.57 17.11
C ALA A 104 -17.15 -9.40 17.24
N GLU A 105 -16.93 -8.34 16.48
CA GLU A 105 -17.72 -7.12 16.51
C GLU A 105 -18.32 -6.83 15.14
N ARG A 106 -19.61 -6.45 15.13
CA ARG A 106 -20.32 -6.14 13.89
C ARG A 106 -20.14 -4.67 13.52
N ALA A 107 -19.87 -4.41 12.22
CA ALA A 107 -19.69 -3.08 11.67
C ALA A 107 -20.52 -2.91 10.39
N GLY A 108 -21.38 -1.90 10.37
CA GLY A 108 -22.15 -1.48 9.19
C GLY A 108 -21.60 -0.21 8.56
N PRO A 109 -22.26 0.32 7.51
CA PRO A 109 -21.86 1.54 6.82
C PRO A 109 -21.65 2.72 7.78
N GLY A 110 -20.55 3.45 7.60
CA GLY A 110 -20.11 4.54 8.47
C GLY A 110 -19.32 4.11 9.70
N SER A 111 -19.24 2.80 10.01
CA SER A 111 -18.39 2.31 11.10
C SER A 111 -16.91 2.49 10.76
N ILE A 112 -16.13 2.75 11.81
CA ILE A 112 -14.67 2.82 11.75
C ILE A 112 -14.09 1.69 12.59
N LEU A 113 -13.25 0.84 11.98
CA LEU A 113 -12.47 -0.16 12.66
C LEU A 113 -11.04 0.37 12.81
N TYR A 114 -10.44 0.14 13.96
CA TYR A 114 -9.02 0.42 14.18
C TYR A 114 -8.29 -0.87 14.50
N VAL A 115 -7.28 -1.17 13.72
CA VAL A 115 -6.38 -2.31 13.92
C VAL A 115 -5.05 -1.78 14.44
N ALA A 116 -4.75 -2.06 15.69
CA ALA A 116 -3.47 -1.69 16.28
C ALA A 116 -2.33 -2.54 15.69
N PHE A 117 -1.13 -2.00 15.68
CA PHE A 117 0.08 -2.71 15.25
C PHE A 117 0.18 -4.09 15.92
N GLY A 118 0.38 -5.13 15.12
CA GLY A 118 0.58 -6.50 15.60
C GLY A 118 -0.67 -7.23 16.08
N THR A 119 -1.87 -6.63 15.96
CA THR A 119 -3.13 -7.29 16.32
C THR A 119 -3.41 -8.46 15.38
N LEU A 120 -3.70 -9.63 15.96
CA LEU A 120 -4.24 -10.77 15.20
C LEU A 120 -5.70 -10.51 14.89
N HIS A 121 -6.05 -10.39 13.63
CA HIS A 121 -7.40 -10.01 13.21
C HIS A 121 -7.80 -10.61 11.87
N THR A 122 -9.09 -10.58 11.59
CA THR A 122 -9.69 -10.80 10.27
C THR A 122 -10.94 -9.96 10.11
N VAL A 123 -11.29 -9.63 8.87
CA VAL A 123 -12.51 -8.92 8.49
C VAL A 123 -13.26 -9.77 7.49
N LYS A 124 -14.55 -10.03 7.75
CA LYS A 124 -15.38 -10.83 6.85
C LYS A 124 -16.73 -10.15 6.57
N ASN A 125 -17.22 -10.32 5.37
CA ASN A 125 -18.58 -9.94 5.01
C ASN A 125 -19.57 -10.99 5.59
N ILE A 126 -20.45 -10.55 6.48
CA ILE A 126 -21.51 -11.37 7.09
C ILE A 126 -22.90 -11.01 6.58
N GLY A 127 -22.98 -10.09 5.62
CA GLY A 127 -24.23 -9.70 4.97
C GLY A 127 -24.56 -10.60 3.77
N ASP A 128 -25.74 -10.38 3.23
CA ASP A 128 -26.29 -11.03 2.03
C ASP A 128 -26.01 -10.25 0.74
N ALA A 129 -25.35 -9.10 0.84
CA ALA A 129 -24.90 -8.24 -0.25
C ALA A 129 -23.37 -8.03 -0.19
N PRO A 130 -22.75 -7.54 -1.27
CA PRO A 130 -21.33 -7.16 -1.23
C PRO A 130 -21.06 -6.11 -0.14
N ALA A 131 -19.91 -6.23 0.52
CA ALA A 131 -19.42 -5.23 1.46
C ALA A 131 -18.23 -4.50 0.85
N LYS A 132 -18.20 -3.16 1.01
CA LYS A 132 -17.10 -2.29 0.55
C LYS A 132 -16.54 -1.49 1.71
N TYR A 133 -15.23 -1.36 1.73
CA TYR A 133 -14.55 -0.59 2.75
C TYR A 133 -13.21 -0.06 2.25
N VAL A 134 -12.79 1.06 2.81
CA VAL A 134 -11.47 1.65 2.58
C VAL A 134 -10.55 1.26 3.72
N VAL A 135 -9.34 0.83 3.40
CA VAL A 135 -8.27 0.54 4.36
C VAL A 135 -7.19 1.60 4.22
N ILE A 136 -6.85 2.23 5.34
CA ILE A 136 -5.76 3.20 5.47
C ILE A 136 -4.70 2.58 6.36
N GLN A 137 -3.59 2.21 5.78
CA GLN A 137 -2.42 1.64 6.44
C GLN A 137 -1.47 2.76 6.87
N ILE A 138 -0.94 2.69 8.09
CA ILE A 138 -0.13 3.76 8.68
C ILE A 138 1.12 3.18 9.31
N GLY A 139 2.27 3.67 8.87
CA GLY A 139 3.59 3.32 9.41
C GLY A 139 4.08 1.91 9.06
N GLY A 140 5.08 1.44 9.76
CA GLY A 140 5.60 0.08 9.67
C GLY A 140 6.03 -0.35 8.26
N ASP A 141 5.49 -1.49 7.79
CA ASP A 141 5.77 -2.10 6.49
C ASP A 141 4.87 -1.62 5.34
N THR A 142 4.08 -0.58 5.56
CA THR A 142 3.12 0.00 4.59
C THR A 142 3.75 0.46 3.27
N LYS A 143 5.00 0.79 3.29
CA LYS A 143 5.74 1.42 2.21
C LYS A 143 6.23 0.42 1.17
N LYS A 144 5.47 -0.21 0.40
CA LYS A 144 6.06 -1.11 -0.62
C LYS A 144 5.31 -1.06 -1.91
#